data_2b3c3649b3cef5e8c4c96703e4929a85
#
_entry.id   2b3c3649b3cef5e8c4c96703e4929a85
#
_cell.length_a   1.000
_cell.length_b   1.000
_cell.length_c   1.000
_cell.angle_alpha   90.00
_cell.angle_beta   90.00
_cell.angle_gamma   90.00
#
_symmetry.space_group_name_H-M   'P 1'
#
loop_
_entity.id
_entity.type
_entity.pdbx_description
1 polymer ?
#
loop_
_entity_poly.entity_id
_entity_poly.type
_entity_poly.pdbx_seq_one_letter_code
_entity_poly.pdbx_strand_id
1 'polypeptide(L)'
;MTNSEFVDDKKIKDILTYIKSMNHSEQIRMMFLFSLNGLRAINFTFLQVKDCYTDQLKPNDVINLDSDKNKGKHKCSYFMNSQMKKELADYLKYLQNKWGENLNPETYLFTSQKLNKPYNRVSISRLFSSVYSKFGIKGASHLGRHLFVSKLVNSGVSVFVIQKLVNHRNIGTTQRYFNHNEQMLANAVENTRI
;
A
#
# COMPACT_ATOMS: atom_id res chain seq x y z
N MET A 1 -5.92 -23.40 0.34
CA MET A 1 -6.64 -22.13 0.57
C MET A 1 -6.15 -21.57 1.89
N THR A 2 -5.35 -20.54 1.88
CA THR A 2 -4.89 -19.89 3.12
C THR A 2 -6.08 -19.14 3.70
N ASN A 3 -6.57 -19.58 4.87
CA ASN A 3 -7.47 -18.80 5.69
C ASN A 3 -6.79 -17.45 5.97
N SER A 4 -7.10 -16.44 5.17
CA SER A 4 -6.87 -15.06 5.57
C SER A 4 -7.84 -14.81 6.71
N GLU A 5 -7.38 -14.99 7.96
CA GLU A 5 -8.11 -14.48 9.11
C GLU A 5 -8.55 -13.07 8.77
N PHE A 6 -9.83 -12.80 8.99
CA PHE A 6 -10.45 -11.52 8.66
C PHE A 6 -9.75 -10.44 9.49
N VAL A 7 -8.87 -9.68 8.85
CA VAL A 7 -8.18 -8.56 9.50
C VAL A 7 -9.12 -7.37 9.40
N ASP A 8 -9.83 -7.09 10.49
CA ASP A 8 -10.74 -5.97 10.61
C ASP A 8 -10.02 -4.61 10.76
N ASP A 9 -10.77 -3.54 10.71
CA ASP A 9 -10.25 -2.18 10.84
C ASP A 9 -9.67 -1.90 12.23
N LYS A 10 -10.17 -2.58 13.28
CA LYS A 10 -9.62 -2.48 14.64
C LYS A 10 -8.21 -3.06 14.68
N LYS A 11 -8.03 -4.26 14.15
CA LYS A 11 -6.71 -4.93 14.08
C LYS A 11 -5.71 -4.12 13.27
N ILE A 12 -6.15 -3.47 12.18
CA ILE A 12 -5.29 -2.55 11.41
C ILE A 12 -4.86 -1.35 12.28
N LYS A 13 -5.77 -0.76 13.04
CA LYS A 13 -5.45 0.36 13.96
C LYS A 13 -4.44 -0.07 15.02
N ASP A 14 -4.61 -1.25 15.60
CA ASP A 14 -3.70 -1.81 16.60
C ASP A 14 -2.30 -2.03 16.02
N ILE A 15 -2.21 -2.57 14.80
CA ILE A 15 -0.94 -2.72 14.05
C ILE A 15 -0.27 -1.36 13.84
N LEU A 16 -1.00 -0.37 13.36
CA LEU A 16 -0.45 0.97 13.13
C LEU A 16 -0.04 1.67 14.43
N THR A 17 -0.71 1.37 15.54
CA THR A 17 -0.34 1.84 16.89
C THR A 17 0.93 1.16 17.37
N TYR A 18 1.03 -0.16 17.22
CA TYR A 18 2.26 -0.89 17.53
C TYR A 18 3.47 -0.39 16.76
N ILE A 19 3.29 -0.09 15.45
CA ILE A 19 4.38 0.44 14.62
C ILE A 19 4.94 1.74 15.20
N LYS A 20 4.15 2.58 15.87
CA LYS A 20 4.64 3.82 16.51
C LYS A 20 5.70 3.57 17.60
N SER A 21 5.71 2.40 18.21
CA SER A 21 6.70 2.01 19.22
C SER A 21 7.99 1.41 18.63
N MET A 22 8.05 1.24 17.31
CA MET A 22 9.20 0.66 16.63
C MET A 22 10.23 1.72 16.27
N ASN A 23 11.50 1.32 16.17
CA ASN A 23 12.53 2.15 15.56
C ASN A 23 12.16 2.45 14.10
N HIS A 24 12.34 3.71 13.67
CA HIS A 24 11.96 4.17 12.32
C HIS A 24 10.46 4.00 12.01
N SER A 25 9.64 4.23 13.01
CA SER A 25 8.18 4.09 12.98
C SER A 25 7.55 4.81 11.79
N GLU A 26 7.99 6.01 11.45
CA GLU A 26 7.47 6.83 10.35
C GLU A 26 7.63 6.09 9.01
N GLN A 27 8.81 5.55 8.78
CA GLN A 27 9.13 4.83 7.55
C GLN A 27 8.33 3.52 7.43
N ILE A 28 8.26 2.75 8.53
CA ILE A 28 7.51 1.51 8.60
C ILE A 28 6.02 1.78 8.42
N ARG A 29 5.50 2.77 9.12
CA ARG A 29 4.10 3.19 9.02
C ARG A 29 3.73 3.55 7.59
N MET A 30 4.54 4.36 6.92
CA MET A 30 4.28 4.76 5.53
C MET A 30 4.28 3.55 4.58
N MET A 31 5.19 2.58 4.73
CA MET A 31 5.17 1.35 3.94
C MET A 31 3.86 0.56 4.16
N PHE A 32 3.37 0.47 5.40
CA PHE A 32 2.11 -0.20 5.71
C PHE A 32 0.93 0.54 5.09
N LEU A 33 0.89 1.87 5.16
CA LEU A 33 -0.16 2.69 4.55
C LEU A 33 -0.18 2.54 3.03
N PHE A 34 0.97 2.55 2.37
CA PHE A 34 1.05 2.27 0.93
C PHE A 34 0.53 0.87 0.58
N SER A 35 0.88 -0.14 1.36
CA SER A 35 0.35 -1.50 1.16
C SER A 35 -1.17 -1.54 1.30
N LEU A 36 -1.73 -0.86 2.31
CA LEU A 36 -3.16 -0.72 2.56
C LEU A 36 -3.89 0.14 1.50
N ASN A 37 -3.16 0.87 0.67
CA ASN A 37 -3.64 1.59 -0.52
C ASN A 37 -3.30 0.86 -1.82
N GLY A 38 -2.95 -0.40 -1.75
CA GLY A 38 -2.84 -1.28 -2.91
C GLY A 38 -1.46 -1.32 -3.58
N LEU A 39 -0.44 -0.60 -3.11
CA LEU A 39 0.91 -0.70 -3.67
C LEU A 39 1.53 -2.07 -3.39
N ARG A 40 2.32 -2.57 -4.33
CA ARG A 40 3.10 -3.79 -4.12
C ARG A 40 4.39 -3.48 -3.37
N ALA A 41 4.83 -4.39 -2.51
CA ALA A 41 6.07 -4.22 -1.74
C ALA A 41 7.31 -3.97 -2.62
N ILE A 42 7.36 -4.53 -3.82
CA ILE A 42 8.46 -4.27 -4.75
C ILE A 42 8.53 -2.79 -5.16
N ASN A 43 7.40 -2.10 -5.23
CA ASN A 43 7.37 -0.68 -5.59
C ASN A 43 8.07 0.17 -4.53
N PHE A 44 8.02 -0.22 -3.25
CA PHE A 44 8.67 0.54 -2.18
C PHE A 44 10.18 0.64 -2.35
N THR A 45 10.80 -0.34 -3.02
CA THR A 45 12.26 -0.36 -3.23
C THR A 45 12.73 0.69 -4.22
N PHE A 46 11.82 1.25 -5.02
CA PHE A 46 12.13 2.18 -6.10
C PHE A 46 11.56 3.57 -5.91
N LEU A 47 10.64 3.76 -4.94
CA LEU A 47 10.01 5.07 -4.72
C LEU A 47 11.03 6.11 -4.29
N GLN A 48 11.03 7.23 -4.99
CA GLN A 48 11.83 8.42 -4.74
C GLN A 48 10.91 9.61 -4.40
N VAL A 49 11.48 10.68 -3.87
CA VAL A 49 10.74 11.91 -3.53
C VAL A 49 9.95 12.41 -4.73
N LYS A 50 10.56 12.51 -5.91
CA LYS A 50 9.90 12.96 -7.15
C LYS A 50 8.69 12.12 -7.58
N ASP A 51 8.62 10.86 -7.18
CA ASP A 51 7.46 10.00 -7.52
C ASP A 51 6.24 10.35 -6.68
N CYS A 52 6.45 10.87 -5.45
CA CYS A 52 5.39 11.09 -4.46
C CYS A 52 5.07 12.56 -4.20
N TYR A 53 5.96 13.47 -4.59
CA TYR A 53 5.82 14.89 -4.34
C TYR A 53 6.08 15.70 -5.61
N THR A 54 5.40 16.85 -5.71
CA THR A 54 5.66 17.87 -6.73
C THR A 54 7.00 18.58 -6.47
N ASP A 55 7.46 19.40 -7.42
CA ASP A 55 8.65 20.26 -7.23
C ASP A 55 8.51 21.24 -6.05
N GLN A 56 7.26 21.55 -5.65
CA GLN A 56 6.93 22.39 -4.50
C GLN A 56 6.79 21.55 -3.21
N LEU A 57 7.21 20.28 -3.24
CA LEU A 57 7.12 19.32 -2.12
C LEU A 57 5.68 19.10 -1.61
N LYS A 58 4.67 19.24 -2.46
CA LYS A 58 3.28 18.86 -2.14
C LYS A 58 3.04 17.42 -2.58
N PRO A 59 2.29 16.61 -1.79
CA PRO A 59 1.94 15.25 -2.18
C PRO A 59 1.21 15.19 -3.52
N ASN A 60 1.63 14.28 -4.40
CA ASN A 60 0.97 14.03 -5.68
C ASN A 60 -0.40 13.37 -5.49
N ASP A 61 -1.36 13.66 -6.36
CA ASP A 61 -2.65 12.95 -6.42
C ASP A 61 -2.50 11.53 -6.97
N VAL A 62 -1.50 11.31 -7.81
CA VAL A 62 -1.22 10.03 -8.46
C VAL A 62 0.28 9.76 -8.43
N ILE A 63 0.65 8.59 -7.95
CA ILE A 63 2.02 8.09 -8.05
C ILE A 63 2.13 7.28 -9.34
N ASN A 64 2.93 7.77 -10.29
CA ASN A 64 3.20 7.09 -11.54
C ASN A 64 4.55 6.38 -11.46
N LEU A 65 4.56 5.09 -11.73
CA LEU A 65 5.78 4.29 -11.79
C LEU A 65 6.03 3.81 -13.20
N ASP A 66 7.19 4.12 -13.72
CA ASP A 66 7.62 3.65 -15.03
C ASP A 66 7.86 2.13 -15.07
N SER A 67 8.00 1.61 -16.27
CA SER A 67 8.09 0.18 -16.54
C SER A 67 9.29 -0.50 -15.88
N ASP A 68 10.39 0.19 -15.69
CA ASP A 68 11.62 -0.29 -15.03
C ASP A 68 11.45 -0.43 -13.52
N LYS A 69 10.64 0.44 -12.92
CA LYS A 69 10.32 0.43 -11.48
C LYS A 69 9.23 -0.58 -11.10
N ASN A 70 8.72 -1.37 -12.06
CA ASN A 70 7.59 -2.25 -11.83
C ASN A 70 7.84 -3.69 -12.32
N LYS A 71 7.40 -4.67 -11.49
CA LYS A 71 7.42 -6.08 -11.87
C LYS A 71 6.46 -6.34 -13.04
N GLY A 72 6.95 -6.40 -14.25
CA GLY A 72 6.12 -6.65 -15.43
C GLY A 72 6.34 -5.65 -16.55
N LYS A 73 7.27 -4.73 -16.39
CA LYS A 73 7.72 -3.80 -17.45
C LYS A 73 6.56 -3.00 -18.10
N HIS A 74 5.60 -2.52 -17.30
CA HIS A 74 4.54 -1.62 -17.77
C HIS A 74 4.32 -0.51 -16.74
N LYS A 75 3.87 0.63 -17.20
CA LYS A 75 3.54 1.78 -16.34
C LYS A 75 2.41 1.42 -15.39
N CYS A 76 2.51 1.90 -14.15
CA CYS A 76 1.49 1.74 -13.11
C CYS A 76 1.17 3.07 -12.47
N SER A 77 -0.10 3.33 -12.26
CA SER A 77 -0.57 4.52 -11.54
C SER A 77 -1.29 4.12 -10.27
N TYR A 78 -1.01 4.81 -9.18
CA TYR A 78 -1.64 4.61 -7.87
C TYR A 78 -2.24 5.93 -7.41
N PHE A 79 -3.56 5.96 -7.21
CA PHE A 79 -4.30 7.15 -6.80
C PHE A 79 -4.21 7.34 -5.29
N MET A 80 -3.96 8.57 -4.86
CA MET A 80 -3.84 8.93 -3.45
C MET A 80 -5.12 9.59 -2.97
N ASN A 81 -5.77 9.02 -1.97
CA ASN A 81 -6.90 9.66 -1.30
C ASN A 81 -6.42 10.77 -0.36
N SER A 82 -7.35 11.55 0.18
CA SER A 82 -7.04 12.68 1.07
C SER A 82 -6.26 12.27 2.31
N GLN A 83 -6.57 11.10 2.88
CA GLN A 83 -5.85 10.57 4.03
C GLN A 83 -4.39 10.25 3.68
N MET A 84 -4.14 9.59 2.54
CA MET A 84 -2.76 9.30 2.10
C MET A 84 -1.96 10.56 1.81
N LYS A 85 -2.58 11.58 1.23
CA LYS A 85 -1.91 12.87 1.00
C LYS A 85 -1.52 13.55 2.32
N LYS A 86 -2.38 13.49 3.33
CA LYS A 86 -2.05 13.98 4.67
C LYS A 86 -0.87 13.21 5.29
N GLU A 87 -0.89 11.89 5.24
CA GLU A 87 0.19 11.04 5.76
C GLU A 87 1.52 11.28 5.01
N LEU A 88 1.46 11.53 3.69
CA LEU A 88 2.64 11.92 2.89
C LEU A 88 3.17 13.30 3.30
N ALA A 89 2.30 14.27 3.57
CA ALA A 89 2.72 15.59 4.04
C ALA A 89 3.44 15.51 5.40
N ASP A 90 2.96 14.66 6.31
CA ASP A 90 3.62 14.43 7.60
C ASP A 90 4.93 13.64 7.42
N TYR A 91 4.96 12.67 6.51
CA TYR A 91 6.16 11.91 6.19
C TYR A 91 7.26 12.77 5.55
N LEU A 92 6.89 13.80 4.79
CA LEU A 92 7.86 14.77 4.27
C LEU A 92 8.66 15.46 5.38
N LYS A 93 8.02 15.82 6.48
CA LYS A 93 8.70 16.42 7.65
C LYS A 93 9.78 15.46 8.19
N TYR A 94 9.45 14.16 8.27
CA TYR A 94 10.43 13.14 8.65
C TYR A 94 11.60 13.08 7.67
N LEU A 95 11.33 13.12 6.36
CA LEU A 95 12.39 13.12 5.33
C LEU A 95 13.28 14.37 5.43
N GLN A 96 12.68 15.54 5.63
CA GLN A 96 13.40 16.80 5.82
C GLN A 96 14.30 16.75 7.07
N ASN A 97 13.79 16.24 8.18
CA ASN A 97 14.57 16.06 9.41
C ASN A 97 15.71 15.06 9.24
N LYS A 98 15.49 14.00 8.46
CA LYS A 98 16.49 12.94 8.22
C LYS A 98 17.61 13.36 7.28
N TRP A 99 17.27 14.08 6.22
CA TRP A 99 18.18 14.37 5.10
C TRP A 99 18.67 15.83 5.09
N GLY A 100 17.93 16.76 5.74
CA GLY A 100 18.26 18.17 5.75
C GLY A 100 18.44 18.71 4.33
N GLU A 101 19.54 19.41 4.10
CA GLU A 101 19.89 19.97 2.79
C GLU A 101 20.20 18.92 1.70
N ASN A 102 20.43 17.66 2.10
CA ASN A 102 20.66 16.56 1.15
C ASN A 102 19.37 15.96 0.59
N LEU A 103 18.19 16.40 1.07
CA LEU A 103 16.93 15.96 0.49
C LEU A 103 16.78 16.52 -0.92
N ASN A 104 16.62 15.63 -1.89
CA ASN A 104 16.49 15.99 -3.29
C ASN A 104 15.48 15.05 -4.00
N PRO A 105 15.05 15.35 -5.22
CA PRO A 105 14.07 14.55 -5.95
C PRO A 105 14.44 13.07 -6.12
N GLU A 106 15.72 12.74 -6.19
CA GLU A 106 16.23 11.37 -6.37
C GLU A 106 16.37 10.61 -5.04
N THR A 107 16.14 11.27 -3.90
CA THR A 107 16.21 10.63 -2.58
C THR A 107 15.16 9.52 -2.48
N TYR A 108 15.58 8.31 -2.12
CA TYR A 108 14.66 7.19 -1.90
C TYR A 108 13.80 7.42 -0.66
N LEU A 109 12.48 7.15 -0.79
CA LEU A 109 11.56 7.27 0.32
C LEU A 109 11.90 6.32 1.47
N PHE A 110 12.33 5.11 1.14
CA PHE A 110 12.57 4.04 2.10
C PHE A 110 13.99 3.52 2.00
N THR A 111 14.79 3.82 3.02
CA THR A 111 16.21 3.44 3.04
C THR A 111 16.56 2.63 4.28
N SER A 112 17.47 1.67 4.11
CA SER A 112 18.02 0.89 5.20
C SER A 112 18.92 1.76 6.09
N GLN A 113 18.96 1.44 7.38
CA GLN A 113 19.72 2.22 8.38
C GLN A 113 21.23 2.21 8.16
N LYS A 114 21.77 1.06 7.74
CA LYS A 114 23.24 0.87 7.68
C LYS A 114 23.90 1.58 6.51
N LEU A 115 23.21 1.77 5.40
CA LEU A 115 23.85 2.19 4.14
C LEU A 115 23.11 3.31 3.43
N ASN A 116 22.02 3.83 3.97
CA ASN A 116 21.10 4.76 3.27
C ASN A 116 20.68 4.27 1.85
N LYS A 117 20.82 2.96 1.61
CA LYS A 117 20.41 2.31 0.37
C LYS A 117 18.94 1.90 0.43
N PRO A 118 18.23 1.86 -0.70
CA PRO A 118 16.85 1.43 -0.71
C PRO A 118 16.69 0.02 -0.11
N TYR A 119 15.56 -0.22 0.54
CA TYR A 119 15.22 -1.56 1.02
C TYR A 119 15.15 -2.54 -0.15
N ASN A 120 15.62 -3.77 0.06
CA ASN A 120 15.33 -4.85 -0.87
C ASN A 120 13.98 -5.52 -0.53
N ARG A 121 13.41 -6.22 -1.51
CA ARG A 121 12.12 -6.90 -1.38
C ARG A 121 12.07 -7.90 -0.22
N VAL A 122 13.16 -8.61 0.02
CA VAL A 122 13.22 -9.64 1.09
C VAL A 122 13.15 -8.99 2.45
N SER A 123 13.89 -7.90 2.67
CA SER A 123 13.88 -7.14 3.93
C SER A 123 12.48 -6.58 4.22
N ILE A 124 11.80 -6.00 3.21
CA ILE A 124 10.43 -5.52 3.36
C ILE A 124 9.48 -6.68 3.70
N SER A 125 9.58 -7.81 3.01
CA SER A 125 8.72 -8.96 3.28
C SER A 125 8.90 -9.48 4.71
N ARG A 126 10.15 -9.57 5.19
CA ARG A 126 10.47 -9.98 6.57
C ARG A 126 9.92 -8.98 7.60
N LEU A 127 10.07 -7.69 7.34
CA LEU A 127 9.52 -6.62 8.19
C LEU A 127 8.00 -6.76 8.34
N PHE A 128 7.27 -6.88 7.23
CA PHE A 128 5.83 -7.06 7.25
C PHE A 128 5.41 -8.33 7.99
N SER A 129 6.07 -9.46 7.71
CA SER A 129 5.78 -10.73 8.39
C SER A 129 6.04 -10.64 9.90
N SER A 130 7.11 -9.98 10.33
CA SER A 130 7.42 -9.82 11.76
C SER A 130 6.38 -8.97 12.48
N VAL A 131 5.91 -7.89 11.86
CA VAL A 131 4.84 -7.05 12.42
C VAL A 131 3.52 -7.83 12.49
N TYR A 132 3.10 -8.47 11.41
CA TYR A 132 1.85 -9.23 11.37
C TYR A 132 1.84 -10.40 12.37
N SER A 133 2.97 -11.08 12.54
CA SER A 133 3.08 -12.20 13.49
C SER A 133 2.84 -11.80 14.95
N LYS A 134 3.13 -10.54 15.34
CA LYS A 134 2.82 -10.02 16.68
C LYS A 134 1.32 -9.99 16.97
N PHE A 135 0.49 -9.97 15.94
CA PHE A 135 -0.96 -9.97 16.03
C PHE A 135 -1.58 -11.32 15.66
N GLY A 136 -0.79 -12.40 15.62
CA GLY A 136 -1.25 -13.74 15.24
C GLY A 136 -1.62 -13.86 13.77
N ILE A 137 -1.26 -12.89 12.92
CA ILE A 137 -1.64 -12.89 11.52
C ILE A 137 -0.55 -13.58 10.69
N LYS A 138 -0.90 -14.65 9.99
CA LYS A 138 -0.06 -15.28 8.98
C LYS A 138 -0.11 -14.43 7.71
N GLY A 139 0.73 -13.43 7.62
CA GLY A 139 0.74 -12.48 6.50
C GLY A 139 2.14 -12.09 6.07
N ALA A 140 2.22 -11.57 4.87
CA ALA A 140 3.42 -11.01 4.28
C ALA A 140 3.08 -9.66 3.62
N SER A 141 4.02 -9.07 2.92
CA SER A 141 3.90 -7.76 2.28
C SER A 141 2.73 -7.59 1.29
N HIS A 142 2.04 -8.67 0.92
CA HIS A 142 0.85 -8.62 0.04
C HIS A 142 -0.47 -8.46 0.80
N LEU A 143 -0.50 -8.71 2.12
CA LEU A 143 -1.75 -8.71 2.90
C LEU A 143 -2.47 -7.37 2.85
N GLY A 144 -1.78 -6.25 3.05
CA GLY A 144 -2.39 -4.93 3.00
C GLY A 144 -3.09 -4.64 1.66
N ARG A 145 -2.45 -5.04 0.55
CA ARG A 145 -3.05 -4.93 -0.78
C ARG A 145 -4.26 -5.87 -0.96
N HIS A 146 -4.24 -7.07 -0.39
CA HIS A 146 -5.42 -7.95 -0.38
C HIS A 146 -6.59 -7.29 0.35
N LEU A 147 -6.33 -6.71 1.53
CA LEU A 147 -7.33 -5.97 2.30
C LEU A 147 -7.90 -4.77 1.53
N PHE A 148 -7.05 -4.03 0.81
CA PHE A 148 -7.48 -2.94 -0.05
C PHE A 148 -8.46 -3.41 -1.14
N VAL A 149 -8.12 -4.48 -1.85
CA VAL A 149 -8.99 -5.06 -2.89
C VAL A 149 -10.30 -5.55 -2.28
N SER A 150 -10.26 -6.27 -1.16
CA SER A 150 -11.46 -6.76 -0.48
C SER A 150 -12.38 -5.62 -0.05
N LYS A 151 -11.83 -4.51 0.46
CA LYS A 151 -12.63 -3.31 0.80
C LYS A 151 -13.33 -2.72 -0.42
N LEU A 152 -12.64 -2.61 -1.55
CA LEU A 152 -13.23 -2.10 -2.79
C LEU A 152 -14.34 -3.02 -3.30
N VAL A 153 -14.15 -4.34 -3.25
CA VAL A 153 -15.18 -5.33 -3.61
C VAL A 153 -16.40 -5.16 -2.71
N ASN A 154 -16.20 -5.11 -1.39
CA ASN A 154 -17.31 -4.95 -0.43
C ASN A 154 -18.04 -3.61 -0.57
N SER A 155 -17.38 -2.58 -1.12
CA SER A 155 -17.98 -1.29 -1.45
C SER A 155 -18.69 -1.27 -2.81
N GLY A 156 -18.85 -2.41 -3.50
CA GLY A 156 -19.55 -2.51 -4.77
C GLY A 156 -18.79 -1.96 -5.99
N VAL A 157 -17.47 -1.69 -5.85
CA VAL A 157 -16.67 -1.19 -6.96
C VAL A 157 -16.50 -2.29 -8.03
N SER A 158 -16.69 -1.94 -9.29
CA SER A 158 -16.63 -2.92 -10.38
C SER A 158 -15.25 -3.58 -10.52
N VAL A 159 -15.24 -4.84 -10.95
CA VAL A 159 -14.02 -5.64 -11.15
C VAL A 159 -13.01 -4.96 -12.09
N PHE A 160 -13.50 -4.28 -13.12
CA PHE A 160 -12.67 -3.57 -14.10
C PHE A 160 -11.97 -2.35 -13.48
N VAL A 161 -12.70 -1.59 -12.65
CA VAL A 161 -12.14 -0.43 -11.93
C VAL A 161 -11.09 -0.91 -10.93
N ILE A 162 -11.39 -1.95 -10.15
CA ILE A 162 -10.43 -2.53 -9.19
C ILE A 162 -9.20 -3.05 -9.92
N GLN A 163 -9.36 -3.78 -11.03
CA GLN A 163 -8.24 -4.26 -11.84
C GLN A 163 -7.28 -3.12 -12.22
N LYS A 164 -7.83 -1.98 -12.69
CA LYS A 164 -7.04 -0.80 -13.05
C LYS A 164 -6.37 -0.17 -11.83
N LEU A 165 -7.11 0.06 -10.73
CA LEU A 165 -6.59 0.67 -9.51
C LEU A 165 -5.41 -0.09 -8.92
N VAL A 166 -5.47 -1.42 -8.95
CA VAL A 166 -4.38 -2.25 -8.41
C VAL A 166 -3.39 -2.73 -9.48
N ASN A 167 -3.55 -2.30 -10.72
CA ASN A 167 -2.65 -2.67 -11.81
C ASN A 167 -2.50 -4.20 -11.96
N HIS A 168 -3.60 -4.96 -11.98
CA HIS A 168 -3.61 -6.39 -12.28
C HIS A 168 -3.62 -6.62 -13.79
N ARG A 169 -2.64 -7.33 -14.31
CA ARG A 169 -2.57 -7.69 -15.75
C ARG A 169 -3.72 -8.60 -16.17
N ASN A 170 -4.05 -9.58 -15.33
CA ASN A 170 -5.09 -10.55 -15.58
C ASN A 170 -6.29 -10.25 -14.67
N ILE A 171 -7.46 -10.06 -15.27
CA ILE A 171 -8.71 -9.80 -14.56
C ILE A 171 -9.09 -10.95 -13.61
N GLY A 172 -8.77 -12.20 -13.96
CA GLY A 172 -8.98 -13.36 -13.12
C GLY A 172 -8.33 -13.25 -11.72
N THR A 173 -7.24 -12.47 -11.61
CA THR A 173 -6.63 -12.17 -10.31
C THR A 173 -7.56 -11.33 -9.42
N THR A 174 -8.32 -10.41 -10.01
CA THR A 174 -9.29 -9.58 -9.30
C THR A 174 -10.60 -10.31 -9.07
N GLN A 175 -11.06 -11.11 -10.04
CA GLN A 175 -12.30 -11.88 -9.94
C GLN A 175 -12.34 -12.84 -8.75
N ARG A 176 -11.19 -13.37 -8.33
CA ARG A 176 -11.09 -14.26 -7.15
C ARG A 176 -11.66 -13.63 -5.87
N TYR A 177 -11.69 -12.33 -5.77
CA TYR A 177 -12.24 -11.60 -4.61
C TYR A 177 -13.77 -11.50 -4.65
N PHE A 178 -14.38 -11.69 -5.83
CA PHE A 178 -15.82 -11.64 -6.03
C PHE A 178 -16.47 -13.02 -5.86
N ASN A 179 -15.75 -14.12 -6.08
CA ASN A 179 -16.31 -15.48 -6.14
C ASN A 179 -16.87 -16.02 -4.81
N HIS A 180 -16.73 -15.29 -3.70
CA HIS A 180 -17.13 -15.77 -2.37
C HIS A 180 -17.96 -14.73 -1.58
N ASN A 181 -18.60 -13.79 -2.27
CA ASN A 181 -19.34 -12.71 -1.60
C ASN A 181 -20.87 -12.86 -1.86
N GLU A 182 -21.51 -13.83 -1.18
CA GLU A 182 -22.95 -14.04 -1.24
C GLU A 182 -23.75 -12.81 -0.83
N GLN A 183 -23.23 -12.02 0.14
CA GLN A 183 -23.86 -10.77 0.56
C GLN A 183 -23.92 -9.75 -0.57
N MET A 184 -22.91 -9.73 -1.43
CA MET A 184 -22.88 -8.84 -2.59
C MET A 184 -23.95 -9.22 -3.63
N LEU A 185 -24.18 -10.52 -3.81
CA LEU A 185 -25.26 -11.02 -4.70
C LEU A 185 -26.63 -10.67 -4.14
N ALA A 186 -26.85 -10.87 -2.84
CA ALA A 186 -28.09 -10.52 -2.16
C ALA A 186 -28.37 -9.01 -2.25
N ASN A 187 -27.37 -8.18 -1.98
CA ASN A 187 -27.50 -6.72 -2.08
C ASN A 187 -27.79 -6.26 -3.53
N ALA A 188 -27.18 -6.90 -4.53
CA ALA A 188 -27.43 -6.57 -5.94
C ALA A 188 -28.89 -6.82 -6.32
N VAL A 189 -29.48 -7.94 -5.88
CA VAL A 189 -30.89 -8.27 -6.12
C VAL A 189 -31.81 -7.30 -5.36
N GLU A 190 -31.48 -6.98 -4.12
CA GLU A 190 -32.26 -6.04 -3.31
C GLU A 190 -32.35 -4.65 -3.94
N ASN A 191 -31.27 -4.17 -4.57
CA ASN A 191 -31.22 -2.88 -5.25
C ASN A 191 -31.97 -2.85 -6.60
N THR A 192 -32.56 -3.98 -7.06
CA THR A 192 -33.36 -4.04 -8.29
C THR A 192 -34.87 -3.96 -8.02
N ARG A 193 -35.29 -3.67 -6.77
CA ARG A 193 -36.70 -3.47 -6.45
C ARG A 193 -37.26 -2.28 -7.24
N ILE A 194 -38.43 -2.53 -7.91
CA ILE A 194 -39.23 -1.54 -8.62
C ILE A 194 -40.18 -0.87 -7.63
#